data_21d1963a626a6a6db4dd49d67d0e17b7
#
_entry.id   21d1963a626a6a6db4dd49d67d0e17b7
#
_cell.length_a   1.000
_cell.length_b   1.000
_cell.length_c   1.000
_cell.angle_alpha   90.00
_cell.angle_beta   90.00
_cell.angle_gamma   90.00
#
_symmetry.space_group_name_H-M   'P 1'
#
loop_
_entity.id
_entity.type
_entity.pdbx_description
1 polymer ?
#
loop_
_entity_poly.entity_id
_entity_poly.type
_entity_poly.pdbx_seq_one_letter_code
_entity_poly.pdbx_strand_id
1 'polypeptide(L)'
;MERTGGPEVLELVEVPTPVPGPSQALVKAHTIGVNMPEVLVRKGRYGWMPPLPTIPGIEMSGTIAALGSEVNDFSLGQAVYVSARELPHRCGCYAEYIAVDTHALVEVPPKVDLEAAATLASYQVAWHLLYSATRGFEYDSVLVTAAAGGIGSAAVQLAAAAEFKVIALASSPEKAAFAKRLGASVAVAQTEEGWTDRIREATENRGADLILDAIGGARFPLLFDHLARLGLVIQYGQLAGLPESAAVYDAMRTRMGHSPALRLFSMHTFDDNPARRRACTETLLGLLARGAIGPVIQQRLPLAEAARAHELLEGGKVLGKLVLKP
;
A
#
# COMPACT_ATOMS: atom_id res chain seq x y z
N MET A 1 -10.16 19.83 3.97
CA MET A 1 -10.46 19.83 2.50
C MET A 1 -11.96 19.99 2.31
N GLU A 2 -12.36 21.14 1.77
CA GLU A 2 -13.79 21.51 1.55
C GLU A 2 -14.34 20.99 0.21
N ARG A 3 -13.45 20.80 -0.77
CA ARG A 3 -13.79 20.41 -2.14
C ARG A 3 -12.69 19.53 -2.74
N THR A 4 -13.02 18.83 -3.81
CA THR A 4 -12.03 18.12 -4.63
C THR A 4 -11.27 19.10 -5.56
N GLY A 5 -10.03 18.73 -5.94
CA GLY A 5 -9.22 19.58 -6.81
C GLY A 5 -7.75 19.16 -6.91
N GLY A 6 -6.91 20.12 -7.26
CA GLY A 6 -5.46 20.01 -7.23
C GLY A 6 -4.91 20.00 -5.79
N PRO A 7 -3.57 19.94 -5.62
CA PRO A 7 -2.94 19.93 -4.28
C PRO A 7 -3.33 21.10 -3.38
N GLU A 8 -3.65 22.24 -3.98
CA GLU A 8 -4.05 23.48 -3.31
C GLU A 8 -5.33 23.38 -2.46
N VAL A 9 -6.15 22.35 -2.62
CA VAL A 9 -7.35 22.14 -1.78
C VAL A 9 -7.03 21.54 -0.42
N LEU A 10 -5.77 21.14 -0.20
CA LEU A 10 -5.28 20.69 1.10
C LEU A 10 -4.75 21.89 1.88
N GLU A 11 -5.60 22.42 2.71
CA GLU A 11 -5.29 23.57 3.58
C GLU A 11 -5.14 23.09 5.03
N LEU A 12 -4.10 23.55 5.70
CA LEU A 12 -3.96 23.36 7.15
C LEU A 12 -4.92 24.31 7.86
N VAL A 13 -5.74 23.76 8.73
CA VAL A 13 -6.72 24.52 9.53
C VAL A 13 -6.62 24.12 10.99
N GLU A 14 -6.87 25.07 11.87
CA GLU A 14 -7.00 24.79 13.31
C GLU A 14 -8.43 24.35 13.61
N VAL A 15 -8.55 23.25 14.33
CA VAL A 15 -9.82 22.72 14.83
C VAL A 15 -9.68 22.39 16.32
N PRO A 16 -10.77 22.43 17.11
CA PRO A 16 -10.71 22.00 18.50
C PRO A 16 -10.19 20.56 18.63
N THR A 17 -9.30 20.33 19.59
CA THR A 17 -8.88 18.95 19.91
C THR A 17 -10.10 18.13 20.30
N PRO A 18 -10.34 16.97 19.66
CA PRO A 18 -11.52 16.17 19.95
C PRO A 18 -11.47 15.60 21.37
N VAL A 19 -12.63 15.52 22.02
CA VAL A 19 -12.79 14.84 23.31
C VAL A 19 -13.25 13.42 23.03
N PRO A 20 -12.55 12.38 23.55
CA PRO A 20 -12.97 11.01 23.31
C PRO A 20 -14.29 10.70 24.00
N GLY A 21 -15.21 10.06 23.28
CA GLY A 21 -16.44 9.50 23.86
C GLY A 21 -16.13 8.32 24.80
N PRO A 22 -17.17 7.74 25.48
CA PRO A 22 -16.96 6.70 26.50
C PRO A 22 -16.13 5.51 26.03
N SER A 23 -16.35 4.98 24.80
CA SER A 23 -15.63 3.85 24.21
C SER A 23 -14.43 4.24 23.34
N GLN A 24 -14.05 5.52 23.32
CA GLN A 24 -13.03 6.06 22.45
C GLN A 24 -11.72 6.37 23.18
N ALA A 25 -10.64 6.38 22.41
CA ALA A 25 -9.37 6.94 22.84
C ALA A 25 -8.97 8.12 21.94
N LEU A 26 -8.36 9.13 22.55
CA LEU A 26 -7.69 10.22 21.84
C LEU A 26 -6.26 9.79 21.54
N VAL A 27 -5.92 9.73 20.27
CA VAL A 27 -4.56 9.42 19.81
C VAL A 27 -3.87 10.72 19.40
N LYS A 28 -2.70 10.97 19.99
CA LYS A 28 -1.76 11.99 19.53
C LYS A 28 -0.90 11.39 18.42
N ALA A 29 -0.95 11.96 17.24
CA ALA A 29 -0.17 11.49 16.11
C ALA A 29 1.34 11.65 16.34
N HIS A 30 2.09 10.63 15.99
CA HIS A 30 3.55 10.69 15.87
C HIS A 30 3.97 10.76 14.41
N THR A 31 3.29 10.00 13.55
CA THR A 31 3.59 9.92 12.12
C THR A 31 2.33 9.51 11.36
N ILE A 32 2.14 10.10 10.20
CA ILE A 32 1.00 9.88 9.33
C ILE A 32 1.51 9.38 7.98
N GLY A 33 0.99 8.26 7.48
CA GLY A 33 1.33 7.73 6.17
C GLY A 33 0.67 8.50 5.03
N VAL A 34 1.39 8.66 3.92
CA VAL A 34 0.83 9.26 2.68
C VAL A 34 0.67 8.16 1.63
N ASN A 35 -0.52 8.07 1.05
CA ASN A 35 -0.87 7.00 0.11
C ASN A 35 -1.63 7.52 -1.11
N MET A 36 -1.71 6.72 -2.16
CA MET A 36 -2.44 7.07 -3.38
C MET A 36 -3.97 7.24 -3.18
N PRO A 37 -4.65 6.49 -2.29
CA PRO A 37 -6.08 6.73 -2.03
C PRO A 37 -6.41 8.17 -1.63
N GLU A 38 -5.59 8.83 -0.80
CA GLU A 38 -5.80 10.23 -0.41
C GLU A 38 -5.67 11.18 -1.62
N VAL A 39 -4.74 10.88 -2.54
CA VAL A 39 -4.63 11.63 -3.81
C VAL A 39 -5.88 11.44 -4.66
N LEU A 40 -6.40 10.22 -4.74
CA LEU A 40 -7.63 9.92 -5.49
C LEU A 40 -8.87 10.56 -4.85
N VAL A 41 -8.96 10.55 -3.51
CA VAL A 41 -10.02 11.27 -2.75
C VAL A 41 -9.94 12.76 -3.05
N ARG A 42 -8.77 13.36 -2.93
CA ARG A 42 -8.57 14.77 -3.25
C ARG A 42 -9.02 15.13 -4.66
N LYS A 43 -8.74 14.26 -5.64
CA LYS A 43 -9.15 14.43 -7.05
C LYS A 43 -10.62 14.10 -7.34
N GLY A 44 -11.38 13.60 -6.38
CA GLY A 44 -12.74 13.12 -6.60
C GLY A 44 -12.83 11.87 -7.47
N ARG A 45 -11.78 11.05 -7.49
CA ARG A 45 -11.68 9.85 -8.34
C ARG A 45 -11.64 8.54 -7.55
N TYR A 46 -11.72 8.62 -6.22
CA TYR A 46 -11.75 7.42 -5.39
C TYR A 46 -13.15 6.80 -5.40
N GLY A 47 -13.26 5.50 -5.61
CA GLY A 47 -14.55 4.81 -5.69
C GLY A 47 -15.35 4.82 -4.39
N TRP A 48 -14.70 5.09 -3.26
CA TRP A 48 -15.31 5.16 -1.92
C TRP A 48 -15.02 6.54 -1.31
N MET A 49 -15.60 7.58 -1.93
CA MET A 49 -15.44 8.96 -1.49
C MET A 49 -16.02 9.18 -0.10
N PRO A 50 -15.25 9.81 0.83
CA PRO A 50 -15.84 10.34 2.06
C PRO A 50 -16.74 11.53 1.76
N PRO A 51 -17.71 11.86 2.65
CA PRO A 51 -18.44 13.11 2.55
C PRO A 51 -17.50 14.31 2.72
N LEU A 52 -17.81 15.42 2.04
CA LEU A 52 -17.09 16.68 2.19
C LEU A 52 -17.93 17.64 3.07
N PRO A 53 -17.29 18.47 3.91
CA PRO A 53 -15.83 18.61 4.12
C PRO A 53 -15.21 17.41 4.86
N THR A 54 -13.92 17.12 4.59
CA THR A 54 -13.24 16.00 5.24
C THR A 54 -11.77 16.30 5.56
N ILE A 55 -11.26 15.65 6.60
CA ILE A 55 -9.82 15.54 6.88
C ILE A 55 -9.34 14.25 6.22
N PRO A 56 -8.39 14.30 5.26
CA PRO A 56 -7.84 13.11 4.62
C PRO A 56 -7.03 12.22 5.58
N GLY A 57 -6.40 11.17 5.01
CA GLY A 57 -5.47 10.30 5.72
C GLY A 57 -6.08 8.95 6.09
N ILE A 58 -5.44 7.86 5.65
CA ILE A 58 -5.94 6.49 5.85
C ILE A 58 -5.16 5.71 6.91
N GLU A 59 -4.04 6.21 7.39
CA GLU A 59 -3.24 5.56 8.41
C GLU A 59 -2.42 6.56 9.22
N MET A 60 -2.20 6.24 10.49
CA MET A 60 -1.26 6.92 11.36
C MET A 60 -0.76 6.00 12.47
N SER A 61 0.34 6.36 13.08
CA SER A 61 0.81 5.83 14.36
C SER A 61 0.93 6.95 15.38
N GLY A 62 0.78 6.64 16.62
CA GLY A 62 0.85 7.64 17.68
C GLY A 62 0.78 7.03 19.07
N THR A 63 0.47 7.86 20.04
CA THR A 63 0.31 7.45 21.44
C THR A 63 -1.04 7.89 21.98
N ILE A 64 -1.60 7.13 22.89
CA ILE A 64 -2.86 7.46 23.54
C ILE A 64 -2.67 8.65 24.49
N ALA A 65 -3.39 9.75 24.24
CA ALA A 65 -3.35 10.99 25.00
C ALA A 65 -4.48 11.11 26.02
N ALA A 66 -5.65 10.51 25.74
CA ALA A 66 -6.77 10.44 26.68
C ALA A 66 -7.62 9.20 26.40
N LEU A 67 -8.36 8.75 27.39
CA LEU A 67 -9.25 7.59 27.32
C LEU A 67 -10.66 7.97 27.74
N GLY A 68 -11.65 7.43 27.03
CA GLY A 68 -13.04 7.48 27.45
C GLY A 68 -13.30 6.62 28.70
N SER A 69 -14.38 6.89 29.37
CA SER A 69 -14.69 6.30 30.70
C SER A 69 -14.91 4.78 30.70
N GLU A 70 -15.18 4.18 29.55
CA GLU A 70 -15.43 2.74 29.39
C GLU A 70 -14.23 1.99 28.83
N VAL A 71 -13.13 2.69 28.51
CA VAL A 71 -11.92 2.08 27.92
C VAL A 71 -11.06 1.48 29.02
N ASN A 72 -10.88 0.15 28.99
CA ASN A 72 -10.10 -0.60 29.97
C ASN A 72 -8.93 -1.38 29.36
N ASP A 73 -8.92 -1.54 28.03
CA ASP A 73 -7.94 -2.40 27.32
C ASP A 73 -6.70 -1.64 26.85
N PHE A 74 -6.65 -0.31 27.07
CA PHE A 74 -5.57 0.57 26.68
C PHE A 74 -5.12 1.46 27.84
N SER A 75 -3.89 1.99 27.73
CA SER A 75 -3.29 2.86 28.73
C SER A 75 -2.78 4.16 28.13
N LEU A 76 -2.74 5.23 28.94
CA LEU A 76 -2.14 6.51 28.53
C LEU A 76 -0.67 6.30 28.13
N GLY A 77 -0.27 6.94 27.03
CA GLY A 77 1.08 6.81 26.47
C GLY A 77 1.34 5.54 25.67
N GLN A 78 0.40 4.58 25.63
CA GLN A 78 0.54 3.36 24.84
C GLN A 78 0.66 3.69 23.36
N ALA A 79 1.64 3.05 22.69
CA ALA A 79 1.86 3.19 21.27
C ALA A 79 0.81 2.41 20.46
N VAL A 80 0.20 3.07 19.49
CA VAL A 80 -0.88 2.49 18.67
C VAL A 80 -0.74 2.84 17.20
N TYR A 81 -1.26 1.94 16.36
CA TYR A 81 -1.53 2.16 14.95
C TYR A 81 -3.04 2.35 14.74
N VAL A 82 -3.39 3.35 13.95
CA VAL A 82 -4.77 3.64 13.54
C VAL A 82 -4.89 3.37 12.04
N SER A 83 -5.84 2.51 11.69
CA SER A 83 -6.26 2.33 10.31
C SER A 83 -7.61 3.02 10.09
N ALA A 84 -7.66 4.00 9.19
CA ALA A 84 -8.91 4.66 8.85
C ALA A 84 -9.95 3.72 8.19
N ARG A 85 -9.56 2.50 7.79
CA ARG A 85 -10.51 1.48 7.36
C ARG A 85 -11.51 1.07 8.45
N GLU A 86 -11.13 1.23 9.69
CA GLU A 86 -11.97 0.99 10.86
C GLU A 86 -12.80 2.22 11.27
N LEU A 87 -12.63 3.36 10.56
CA LEU A 87 -13.38 4.59 10.81
C LEU A 87 -14.57 4.72 9.86
N PRO A 88 -15.66 5.40 10.26
CA PRO A 88 -16.90 5.47 9.47
C PRO A 88 -16.71 5.98 8.03
N HIS A 89 -15.82 6.94 7.83
CA HIS A 89 -15.56 7.57 6.53
C HIS A 89 -14.20 7.23 5.92
N ARG A 90 -13.47 6.30 6.54
CA ARG A 90 -12.14 5.83 6.07
C ARG A 90 -11.14 6.96 5.81
N CYS A 91 -11.17 7.99 6.64
CA CYS A 91 -10.30 9.16 6.59
C CYS A 91 -10.18 9.78 7.98
N GLY A 92 -9.39 10.86 8.12
CA GLY A 92 -9.24 11.61 9.37
C GLY A 92 -7.83 11.63 9.95
N CYS A 93 -6.88 10.85 9.36
CA CYS A 93 -5.55 10.74 9.95
C CYS A 93 -4.61 11.92 9.68
N TYR A 94 -4.93 12.86 8.76
CA TYR A 94 -4.11 14.07 8.57
C TYR A 94 -4.43 15.11 9.66
N ALA A 95 -4.13 14.74 10.89
CA ALA A 95 -4.41 15.56 12.07
C ALA A 95 -3.38 15.29 13.18
N GLU A 96 -3.15 16.29 14.05
CA GLU A 96 -2.32 16.12 15.24
C GLU A 96 -2.95 15.17 16.27
N TYR A 97 -4.29 15.17 16.34
CA TYR A 97 -5.07 14.33 17.25
C TYR A 97 -6.30 13.76 16.54
N ILE A 98 -6.65 12.55 16.89
CA ILE A 98 -7.89 11.89 16.43
C ILE A 98 -8.54 11.13 17.60
N ALA A 99 -9.85 11.28 17.78
CA ALA A 99 -10.63 10.43 18.67
C ALA A 99 -11.21 9.25 17.87
N VAL A 100 -10.93 8.04 18.29
CA VAL A 100 -11.34 6.82 17.60
C VAL A 100 -11.85 5.76 18.56
N ASP A 101 -12.80 4.95 18.12
CA ASP A 101 -13.24 3.80 18.89
C ASP A 101 -12.08 2.81 19.05
N THR A 102 -11.96 2.19 20.23
CA THR A 102 -10.82 1.33 20.56
C THR A 102 -10.67 0.13 19.63
N HIS A 103 -11.75 -0.32 18.97
CA HIS A 103 -11.66 -1.39 17.97
C HIS A 103 -10.82 -0.99 16.75
N ALA A 104 -10.67 0.31 16.46
CA ALA A 104 -9.83 0.82 15.37
C ALA A 104 -8.33 0.87 15.73
N LEU A 105 -7.98 0.63 16.99
CA LEU A 105 -6.62 0.67 17.48
C LEU A 105 -5.96 -0.71 17.44
N VAL A 106 -4.71 -0.74 17.01
CA VAL A 106 -3.84 -1.91 17.16
C VAL A 106 -2.59 -1.48 17.92
N GLU A 107 -2.29 -2.19 18.99
CA GLU A 107 -1.08 -1.93 19.79
C GLU A 107 0.18 -2.09 18.93
N VAL A 108 1.08 -1.12 19.02
CA VAL A 108 2.40 -1.19 18.37
C VAL A 108 3.40 -1.75 19.41
N PRO A 109 4.03 -2.91 19.12
CA PRO A 109 5.00 -3.50 20.03
C PRO A 109 6.17 -2.54 20.33
N PRO A 110 6.74 -2.55 21.55
CA PRO A 110 7.77 -1.59 21.97
C PRO A 110 9.03 -1.53 21.09
N LYS A 111 9.32 -2.62 20.34
CA LYS A 111 10.47 -2.70 19.44
C LYS A 111 10.20 -2.17 18.03
N VAL A 112 8.95 -1.81 17.73
CA VAL A 112 8.56 -1.30 16.42
C VAL A 112 8.64 0.21 16.42
N ASP A 113 9.37 0.75 15.45
CA ASP A 113 9.41 2.19 15.20
C ASP A 113 8.03 2.68 14.74
N LEU A 114 7.53 3.76 15.36
CA LEU A 114 6.25 4.37 15.01
C LEU A 114 6.22 4.89 13.57
N GLU A 115 7.34 5.36 13.02
CA GLU A 115 7.39 5.77 11.62
C GLU A 115 7.17 4.57 10.68
N ALA A 116 7.78 3.43 10.98
CA ALA A 116 7.54 2.21 10.23
C ALA A 116 6.09 1.73 10.35
N ALA A 117 5.51 1.77 11.56
CA ALA A 117 4.11 1.41 11.80
C ALA A 117 3.14 2.28 10.98
N ALA A 118 3.40 3.58 10.82
CA ALA A 118 2.58 4.51 10.05
C ALA A 118 2.57 4.24 8.52
N THR A 119 3.21 3.18 8.03
CA THR A 119 3.28 2.84 6.61
C THR A 119 2.65 1.50 6.27
N LEU A 120 1.96 0.89 7.23
CA LEU A 120 1.45 -0.48 7.12
C LEU A 120 0.32 -0.65 6.10
N ALA A 121 -0.41 0.40 5.71
CA ALA A 121 -1.45 0.28 4.70
C ALA A 121 -0.93 -0.31 3.37
N SER A 122 0.29 0.06 2.95
CA SER A 122 0.93 -0.51 1.76
C SER A 122 1.26 -1.98 1.94
N TYR A 123 1.75 -2.37 3.13
CA TYR A 123 2.06 -3.76 3.46
C TYR A 123 0.82 -4.63 3.61
N GLN A 124 -0.29 -4.09 4.13
CA GLN A 124 -1.57 -4.79 4.18
C GLN A 124 -2.05 -5.17 2.77
N VAL A 125 -1.98 -4.23 1.80
CA VAL A 125 -2.30 -4.53 0.40
C VAL A 125 -1.36 -5.61 -0.14
N ALA A 126 -0.06 -5.45 0.02
CA ALA A 126 0.94 -6.41 -0.47
C ALA A 126 0.75 -7.80 0.15
N TRP A 127 0.47 -7.88 1.46
CA TRP A 127 0.15 -9.14 2.15
C TRP A 127 -1.06 -9.83 1.52
N HIS A 128 -2.14 -9.10 1.31
CA HIS A 128 -3.34 -9.68 0.72
C HIS A 128 -3.15 -10.07 -0.74
N LEU A 129 -2.32 -9.35 -1.50
CA LEU A 129 -1.96 -9.73 -2.87
C LEU A 129 -1.21 -11.06 -2.89
N LEU A 130 -0.25 -11.26 -1.97
CA LEU A 130 0.56 -12.48 -1.92
C LEU A 130 -0.20 -13.68 -1.34
N TYR A 131 -1.01 -13.49 -0.29
CA TYR A 131 -1.57 -14.64 0.46
C TYR A 131 -3.08 -14.80 0.35
N SER A 132 -3.84 -13.73 0.15
CA SER A 132 -5.30 -13.83 0.12
C SER A 132 -5.86 -13.89 -1.28
N ALA A 133 -5.32 -13.07 -2.17
CA ALA A 133 -5.72 -13.04 -3.58
C ALA A 133 -5.18 -14.25 -4.36
N THR A 134 -4.21 -14.96 -3.82
CA THR A 134 -3.62 -16.19 -4.38
C THR A 134 -4.20 -17.47 -3.77
N ARG A 135 -5.24 -17.38 -2.94
CA ARG A 135 -5.80 -18.56 -2.25
C ARG A 135 -6.08 -19.71 -3.23
N GLY A 136 -5.51 -20.88 -2.95
CA GLY A 136 -5.62 -22.07 -3.79
C GLY A 136 -4.72 -22.05 -5.02
N PHE A 137 -3.76 -21.12 -5.07
CA PHE A 137 -2.76 -21.01 -6.14
C PHE A 137 -1.36 -21.18 -5.55
N GLU A 138 -0.60 -22.14 -6.08
CA GLU A 138 0.80 -22.37 -5.71
C GLU A 138 1.72 -21.60 -6.63
N TYR A 139 2.75 -20.95 -6.07
CA TYR A 139 3.71 -20.16 -6.82
C TYR A 139 5.05 -20.05 -6.07
N ASP A 140 6.14 -20.00 -6.83
CA ASP A 140 7.51 -19.85 -6.31
C ASP A 140 8.16 -18.56 -6.81
N SER A 141 7.60 -17.94 -7.86
CA SER A 141 8.13 -16.72 -8.47
C SER A 141 7.08 -15.63 -8.59
N VAL A 142 7.51 -14.40 -8.30
CA VAL A 142 6.63 -13.22 -8.33
C VAL A 142 7.29 -12.10 -9.13
N LEU A 143 6.62 -11.62 -10.17
CA LEU A 143 6.98 -10.39 -10.86
C LEU A 143 6.16 -9.23 -10.29
N VAL A 144 6.82 -8.17 -9.84
CA VAL A 144 6.17 -7.00 -9.23
C VAL A 144 6.41 -5.78 -10.12
N THR A 145 5.35 -5.20 -10.68
CA THR A 145 5.44 -3.91 -11.38
C THR A 145 5.41 -2.75 -10.39
N ALA A 146 5.88 -1.57 -10.79
CA ALA A 146 6.05 -0.42 -9.91
C ALA A 146 6.78 -0.78 -8.60
N ALA A 147 7.76 -1.67 -8.67
CA ALA A 147 8.42 -2.32 -7.53
C ALA A 147 9.09 -1.36 -6.54
N ALA A 148 9.34 -0.11 -6.93
CA ALA A 148 9.91 0.92 -6.04
C ALA A 148 8.87 1.79 -5.33
N GLY A 149 7.58 1.67 -5.66
CA GLY A 149 6.50 2.42 -5.00
C GLY A 149 6.09 1.81 -3.66
N GLY A 150 5.17 2.44 -2.93
CA GLY A 150 4.78 2.00 -1.59
C GLY A 150 4.35 0.52 -1.52
N ILE A 151 3.36 0.11 -2.32
CA ILE A 151 2.88 -1.29 -2.34
C ILE A 151 3.91 -2.20 -2.99
N GLY A 152 4.55 -1.77 -4.10
CA GLY A 152 5.54 -2.58 -4.80
C GLY A 152 6.74 -2.92 -3.93
N SER A 153 7.29 -1.95 -3.19
CA SER A 153 8.41 -2.17 -2.27
C SER A 153 8.03 -3.07 -1.08
N ALA A 154 6.80 -2.95 -0.59
CA ALA A 154 6.26 -3.84 0.42
C ALA A 154 6.11 -5.29 -0.10
N ALA A 155 5.60 -5.46 -1.34
CA ALA A 155 5.46 -6.77 -1.97
C ALA A 155 6.83 -7.44 -2.19
N VAL A 156 7.84 -6.67 -2.65
CA VAL A 156 9.21 -7.17 -2.80
C VAL A 156 9.76 -7.69 -1.47
N GLN A 157 9.63 -6.90 -0.39
CA GLN A 157 10.14 -7.31 0.91
C GLN A 157 9.41 -8.52 1.50
N LEU A 158 8.08 -8.53 1.44
CA LEU A 158 7.28 -9.65 1.94
C LEU A 158 7.55 -10.95 1.16
N ALA A 159 7.64 -10.86 -0.17
CA ALA A 159 7.94 -12.01 -1.01
C ALA A 159 9.37 -12.52 -0.79
N ALA A 160 10.34 -11.62 -0.65
CA ALA A 160 11.73 -11.99 -0.34
C ALA A 160 11.86 -12.61 1.06
N ALA A 161 11.14 -12.09 2.08
CA ALA A 161 11.12 -12.66 3.42
C ALA A 161 10.45 -14.05 3.47
N ALA A 162 9.61 -14.38 2.49
CA ALA A 162 9.00 -15.70 2.28
C ALA A 162 9.79 -16.58 1.30
N GLU A 163 11.02 -16.18 0.94
CA GLU A 163 11.96 -16.91 0.07
C GLU A 163 11.45 -17.13 -1.37
N PHE A 164 10.45 -16.38 -1.85
CA PHE A 164 10.04 -16.40 -3.25
C PHE A 164 11.11 -15.79 -4.14
N LYS A 165 11.20 -16.26 -5.39
CA LYS A 165 12.01 -15.64 -6.44
C LYS A 165 11.32 -14.35 -6.90
N VAL A 166 11.83 -13.19 -6.50
CA VAL A 166 11.23 -11.88 -6.78
C VAL A 166 11.88 -11.23 -7.99
N ILE A 167 11.09 -10.94 -9.03
CA ILE A 167 11.48 -10.15 -10.19
C ILE A 167 10.84 -8.76 -10.06
N ALA A 168 11.65 -7.75 -9.84
CA ALA A 168 11.18 -6.37 -9.70
C ALA A 168 11.24 -5.63 -11.04
N LEU A 169 10.11 -5.09 -11.49
CA LEU A 169 10.02 -4.28 -12.69
C LEU A 169 9.77 -2.82 -12.33
N ALA A 170 10.66 -1.94 -12.76
CA ALA A 170 10.68 -0.53 -12.40
C ALA A 170 10.76 0.38 -13.63
N SER A 171 10.44 1.66 -13.46
CA SER A 171 10.44 2.66 -14.55
C SER A 171 11.81 3.30 -14.83
N SER A 172 12.82 3.04 -13.98
CA SER A 172 14.18 3.57 -14.17
C SER A 172 15.22 2.67 -13.50
N PRO A 173 16.51 2.76 -13.92
CA PRO A 173 17.60 2.03 -13.28
C PRO A 173 17.74 2.31 -11.78
N GLU A 174 17.56 3.56 -11.34
CA GLU A 174 17.57 3.95 -9.93
C GLU A 174 16.51 3.18 -9.12
N LYS A 175 15.28 3.12 -9.65
CA LYS A 175 14.17 2.40 -9.03
C LYS A 175 14.38 0.89 -9.03
N ALA A 176 14.99 0.34 -10.08
CA ALA A 176 15.37 -1.06 -10.14
C ALA A 176 16.42 -1.38 -9.07
N ALA A 177 17.47 -0.55 -8.97
CA ALA A 177 18.50 -0.69 -7.94
C ALA A 177 17.92 -0.58 -6.52
N PHE A 178 16.94 0.30 -6.30
CA PHE A 178 16.21 0.38 -5.04
C PHE A 178 15.48 -0.94 -4.71
N ALA A 179 14.70 -1.48 -5.62
CA ALA A 179 14.00 -2.75 -5.43
C ALA A 179 14.97 -3.92 -5.21
N LYS A 180 16.14 -3.90 -5.87
CA LYS A 180 17.19 -4.90 -5.65
C LYS A 180 17.71 -4.90 -4.21
N ARG A 181 17.91 -3.71 -3.62
CA ARG A 181 18.32 -3.59 -2.19
C ARG A 181 17.27 -4.09 -1.22
N LEU A 182 15.99 -4.10 -1.62
CA LEU A 182 14.87 -4.59 -0.80
C LEU A 182 14.69 -6.12 -0.85
N GLY A 183 15.53 -6.83 -1.58
CA GLY A 183 15.50 -8.29 -1.63
C GLY A 183 15.01 -8.89 -2.96
N ALA A 184 14.77 -8.08 -4.01
CA ALA A 184 14.47 -8.62 -5.32
C ALA A 184 15.63 -9.50 -5.83
N SER A 185 15.34 -10.72 -6.29
CA SER A 185 16.32 -11.64 -6.88
C SER A 185 16.88 -11.08 -8.18
N VAL A 186 16.02 -10.46 -8.98
CA VAL A 186 16.36 -9.72 -10.20
C VAL A 186 15.58 -8.41 -10.21
N ALA A 187 16.22 -7.32 -10.63
CA ALA A 187 15.56 -6.03 -10.81
C ALA A 187 15.86 -5.48 -12.20
N VAL A 188 14.82 -5.02 -12.89
CA VAL A 188 14.85 -4.64 -14.30
C VAL A 188 14.20 -3.28 -14.46
N ALA A 189 14.85 -2.39 -15.22
CA ALA A 189 14.25 -1.12 -15.61
C ALA A 189 13.63 -1.24 -17.02
N GLN A 190 12.38 -0.81 -17.17
CA GLN A 190 11.67 -0.84 -18.46
C GLN A 190 12.27 0.11 -19.51
N THR A 191 13.17 0.99 -19.12
CA THR A 191 13.91 1.90 -20.00
C THR A 191 15.19 1.30 -20.55
N GLU A 192 15.63 0.15 -20.04
CA GLU A 192 16.82 -0.56 -20.51
C GLU A 192 16.46 -1.39 -21.76
N GLU A 193 17.36 -1.38 -22.74
CA GLU A 193 17.24 -2.28 -23.90
C GLU A 193 17.29 -3.73 -23.45
N GLY A 194 16.47 -4.60 -24.05
CA GLY A 194 16.42 -6.01 -23.69
C GLY A 194 15.80 -6.32 -22.31
N TRP A 195 15.07 -5.40 -21.70
CA TRP A 195 14.42 -5.62 -20.39
C TRP A 195 13.53 -6.87 -20.36
N THR A 196 12.85 -7.19 -21.45
CA THR A 196 12.02 -8.39 -21.58
C THR A 196 12.83 -9.67 -21.56
N ASP A 197 14.01 -9.65 -22.19
CA ASP A 197 14.90 -10.82 -22.22
C ASP A 197 15.49 -11.10 -20.85
N ARG A 198 15.81 -10.04 -20.10
CA ARG A 198 16.24 -10.18 -18.70
C ARG A 198 15.18 -10.82 -17.81
N ILE A 199 13.88 -10.55 -18.03
CA ILE A 199 12.80 -11.25 -17.32
C ILE A 199 12.74 -12.71 -17.75
N ARG A 200 12.89 -13.01 -19.05
CA ARG A 200 12.92 -14.39 -19.57
C ARG A 200 14.08 -15.17 -18.98
N GLU A 201 15.28 -14.62 -18.99
CA GLU A 201 16.46 -15.22 -18.36
C GLU A 201 16.22 -15.47 -16.86
N ALA A 202 15.70 -14.45 -16.12
CA ALA A 202 15.41 -14.57 -14.71
C ALA A 202 14.42 -15.69 -14.40
N THR A 203 13.53 -16.02 -15.31
CA THR A 203 12.50 -17.07 -15.17
C THR A 203 12.86 -18.35 -15.94
N GLU A 204 14.08 -18.47 -16.48
CA GLU A 204 14.52 -19.62 -17.28
C GLU A 204 13.56 -19.91 -18.46
N ASN A 205 13.05 -18.84 -19.08
CA ASN A 205 12.04 -18.83 -20.14
C ASN A 205 10.67 -19.46 -19.76
N ARG A 206 10.43 -19.75 -18.46
CA ARG A 206 9.13 -20.30 -17.99
C ARG A 206 8.09 -19.22 -17.75
N GLY A 207 8.51 -17.99 -17.51
CA GLY A 207 7.68 -16.89 -17.00
C GLY A 207 7.57 -16.91 -15.47
N ALA A 208 6.97 -15.87 -14.90
CA ALA A 208 6.67 -15.78 -13.48
C ALA A 208 5.31 -16.43 -13.19
N ASP A 209 5.20 -17.15 -12.06
CA ASP A 209 3.96 -17.80 -11.67
C ASP A 209 2.90 -16.78 -11.25
N LEU A 210 3.32 -15.75 -10.56
CA LEU A 210 2.48 -14.64 -10.11
C LEU A 210 3.00 -13.30 -10.64
N ILE A 211 2.11 -12.48 -11.21
CA ILE A 211 2.42 -11.11 -11.60
C ILE A 211 1.51 -10.15 -10.83
N LEU A 212 2.10 -9.22 -10.08
CA LEU A 212 1.39 -8.17 -9.35
C LEU A 212 1.50 -6.85 -10.11
N ASP A 213 0.37 -6.34 -10.62
CA ASP A 213 0.36 -5.13 -11.45
C ASP A 213 -0.39 -3.95 -10.83
N ALA A 214 0.35 -2.82 -10.69
CA ALA A 214 -0.15 -1.53 -10.26
C ALA A 214 -0.39 -0.56 -11.43
N ILE A 215 0.12 -0.86 -12.63
CA ILE A 215 0.27 0.10 -13.71
C ILE A 215 -0.96 0.14 -14.61
N GLY A 216 -1.43 -1.02 -15.07
CA GLY A 216 -2.48 -1.07 -16.08
C GLY A 216 -2.04 -0.49 -17.43
N GLY A 217 -2.95 0.24 -18.09
CA GLY A 217 -2.70 0.95 -19.34
C GLY A 217 -2.35 0.07 -20.53
N ALA A 218 -1.82 0.67 -21.59
CA ALA A 218 -1.58 0.00 -22.88
C ALA A 218 -0.52 -1.12 -22.83
N ARG A 219 0.35 -1.13 -21.80
CA ARG A 219 1.38 -2.16 -21.65
C ARG A 219 0.92 -3.38 -20.85
N PHE A 220 -0.24 -3.32 -20.23
CA PHE A 220 -0.75 -4.42 -19.40
C PHE A 220 -0.84 -5.76 -20.13
N PRO A 221 -1.31 -5.83 -21.40
CA PRO A 221 -1.37 -7.09 -22.14
C PRO A 221 -0.02 -7.78 -22.31
N LEU A 222 1.09 -7.02 -22.36
CA LEU A 222 2.46 -7.58 -22.50
C LEU A 222 2.89 -8.41 -21.28
N LEU A 223 2.24 -8.22 -20.12
CA LEU A 223 2.55 -9.01 -18.92
C LEU A 223 2.26 -10.49 -19.12
N PHE A 224 1.29 -10.84 -19.95
CA PHE A 224 0.98 -12.24 -20.27
C PHE A 224 2.12 -12.94 -21.01
N ASP A 225 3.02 -12.19 -21.68
CA ASP A 225 4.22 -12.74 -22.33
C ASP A 225 5.28 -13.20 -21.32
N HIS A 226 5.16 -12.74 -20.09
CA HIS A 226 6.06 -13.09 -18.99
C HIS A 226 5.41 -14.01 -17.95
N LEU A 227 4.19 -14.50 -18.23
CA LEU A 227 3.43 -15.35 -17.31
C LEU A 227 3.75 -16.83 -17.58
N ALA A 228 3.97 -17.58 -16.51
CA ALA A 228 4.19 -19.02 -16.56
C ALA A 228 2.91 -19.79 -16.97
N ARG A 229 3.03 -21.09 -17.23
CA ARG A 229 1.88 -21.98 -17.39
C ARG A 229 1.08 -22.03 -16.11
N LEU A 230 -0.26 -21.95 -16.22
CA LEU A 230 -1.21 -21.84 -15.10
C LEU A 230 -0.99 -20.57 -14.24
N GLY A 231 -0.20 -19.60 -14.72
CA GLY A 231 0.16 -18.41 -13.96
C GLY A 231 -1.01 -17.44 -13.76
N LEU A 232 -0.88 -16.59 -12.76
CA LEU A 232 -1.90 -15.63 -12.34
C LEU A 232 -1.36 -14.20 -12.42
N VAL A 233 -2.05 -13.32 -13.14
CA VAL A 233 -1.87 -11.87 -13.07
C VAL A 233 -2.88 -11.29 -12.09
N ILE A 234 -2.43 -10.52 -11.10
CA ILE A 234 -3.30 -9.75 -10.20
C ILE A 234 -3.12 -8.27 -10.49
N GLN A 235 -4.13 -7.64 -11.08
CA GLN A 235 -4.17 -6.20 -11.25
C GLN A 235 -4.82 -5.56 -10.03
N TYR A 236 -4.11 -4.65 -9.34
CA TYR A 236 -4.57 -3.95 -8.15
C TYR A 236 -4.48 -2.42 -8.27
N GLY A 237 -3.94 -1.93 -9.37
CA GLY A 237 -3.81 -0.50 -9.65
C GLY A 237 -3.99 -0.17 -11.12
N GLN A 238 -4.06 1.15 -11.41
CA GLN A 238 -4.32 1.70 -12.74
C GLN A 238 -3.55 3.02 -12.91
N LEU A 239 -2.28 3.04 -12.54
CA LEU A 239 -1.46 4.26 -12.57
C LEU A 239 -1.33 4.86 -13.97
N ALA A 240 -1.34 4.01 -15.02
CA ALA A 240 -1.35 4.42 -16.43
C ALA A 240 -2.74 4.33 -17.08
N GLY A 241 -3.81 4.21 -16.29
CA GLY A 241 -5.18 4.08 -16.77
C GLY A 241 -5.62 2.62 -16.93
N LEU A 242 -6.86 2.46 -17.45
CA LEU A 242 -7.41 1.15 -17.75
C LEU A 242 -6.74 0.54 -18.98
N PRO A 243 -6.44 -0.76 -18.98
CA PRO A 243 -6.03 -1.46 -20.19
C PRO A 243 -7.24 -1.61 -21.14
N GLU A 244 -6.98 -1.71 -22.44
CA GLU A 244 -8.02 -2.03 -23.41
C GLU A 244 -8.47 -3.49 -23.24
N SER A 245 -9.75 -3.71 -22.96
CA SER A 245 -10.29 -5.03 -22.64
C SER A 245 -10.09 -6.06 -23.75
N ALA A 246 -10.24 -5.65 -25.02
CA ALA A 246 -10.04 -6.53 -26.18
C ALA A 246 -8.58 -6.98 -26.28
N ALA A 247 -7.62 -6.06 -26.08
CA ALA A 247 -6.20 -6.39 -26.11
C ALA A 247 -5.79 -7.36 -24.97
N VAL A 248 -6.39 -7.20 -23.77
CA VAL A 248 -6.17 -8.11 -22.64
C VAL A 248 -6.70 -9.50 -22.97
N TYR A 249 -7.93 -9.59 -23.49
CA TYR A 249 -8.52 -10.86 -23.85
C TYR A 249 -7.72 -11.56 -24.97
N ASP A 250 -7.28 -10.82 -25.98
CA ASP A 250 -6.47 -11.35 -27.08
C ASP A 250 -5.10 -11.87 -26.59
N ALA A 251 -4.44 -11.16 -25.70
CA ALA A 251 -3.19 -11.61 -25.06
C ALA A 251 -3.38 -12.94 -24.33
N MET A 252 -4.45 -13.07 -23.54
CA MET A 252 -4.80 -14.31 -22.84
C MET A 252 -5.15 -15.43 -23.83
N ARG A 253 -5.95 -15.14 -24.85
CA ARG A 253 -6.37 -16.09 -25.88
C ARG A 253 -5.18 -16.64 -26.67
N THR A 254 -4.25 -15.78 -27.04
CA THR A 254 -3.01 -16.18 -27.75
C THR A 254 -2.18 -17.17 -26.91
N ARG A 255 -2.28 -17.07 -25.58
CA ARG A 255 -1.61 -17.94 -24.63
C ARG A 255 -2.53 -18.99 -23.99
N MET A 256 -3.64 -19.32 -24.63
CA MET A 256 -4.63 -20.26 -24.09
C MET A 256 -4.01 -21.64 -23.76
N GLY A 257 -3.01 -22.10 -24.51
CA GLY A 257 -2.25 -23.33 -24.19
C GLY A 257 -1.42 -23.26 -22.89
N HIS A 258 -1.26 -22.08 -22.29
CA HIS A 258 -0.66 -21.88 -20.97
C HIS A 258 -1.71 -21.72 -19.84
N SER A 259 -3.00 -21.63 -20.18
CA SER A 259 -4.12 -21.44 -19.22
C SER A 259 -3.90 -20.23 -18.28
N PRO A 260 -3.67 -19.01 -18.80
CA PRO A 260 -3.43 -17.83 -17.99
C PRO A 260 -4.66 -17.44 -17.19
N ALA A 261 -4.47 -16.91 -15.98
CA ALA A 261 -5.53 -16.36 -15.16
C ALA A 261 -5.32 -14.85 -14.92
N LEU A 262 -6.42 -14.10 -14.82
CA LEU A 262 -6.44 -12.69 -14.42
C LEU A 262 -7.39 -12.49 -13.24
N ARG A 263 -6.91 -11.79 -12.20
CA ARG A 263 -7.71 -11.35 -11.06
C ARG A 263 -7.60 -9.85 -10.89
N LEU A 264 -8.73 -9.18 -10.74
CA LEU A 264 -8.79 -7.82 -10.25
C LEU A 264 -8.88 -7.86 -8.73
N PHE A 265 -8.07 -7.05 -8.06
CA PHE A 265 -8.03 -7.05 -6.59
C PHE A 265 -8.23 -5.65 -6.02
N SER A 266 -9.02 -5.57 -4.96
CA SER A 266 -9.16 -4.38 -4.11
C SER A 266 -9.21 -4.80 -2.64
N MET A 267 -8.63 -3.99 -1.76
CA MET A 267 -8.73 -4.17 -0.30
C MET A 267 -10.19 -4.10 0.20
N HIS A 268 -11.08 -3.51 -0.57
CA HIS A 268 -12.52 -3.45 -0.27
C HIS A 268 -13.19 -4.85 -0.25
N THR A 269 -12.51 -5.86 -0.79
CA THR A 269 -12.92 -7.28 -0.63
C THR A 269 -13.05 -7.71 0.85
N PHE A 270 -12.39 -7.00 1.76
CA PHE A 270 -12.37 -7.32 3.20
C PHE A 270 -13.10 -6.29 4.06
N ASP A 271 -13.96 -5.44 3.49
CA ASP A 271 -14.65 -4.40 4.24
C ASP A 271 -15.59 -4.97 5.32
N ASP A 272 -16.19 -6.11 5.06
CA ASP A 272 -17.06 -6.86 5.97
C ASP A 272 -16.32 -7.85 6.89
N ASN A 273 -14.98 -7.85 6.89
CA ASN A 273 -14.18 -8.78 7.68
C ASN A 273 -13.09 -8.06 8.50
N PRO A 274 -13.48 -7.33 9.57
CA PRO A 274 -12.53 -6.61 10.43
C PRO A 274 -11.53 -7.53 11.12
N ALA A 275 -11.93 -8.73 11.50
CA ALA A 275 -11.03 -9.71 12.14
C ALA A 275 -9.85 -10.07 11.24
N ARG A 276 -10.10 -10.26 9.93
CA ARG A 276 -9.04 -10.55 8.95
C ARG A 276 -8.11 -9.37 8.75
N ARG A 277 -8.64 -8.14 8.71
CA ARG A 277 -7.83 -6.92 8.60
C ARG A 277 -6.93 -6.76 9.82
N ARG A 278 -7.50 -6.97 11.02
CA ARG A 278 -6.75 -6.91 12.29
C ARG A 278 -5.63 -7.95 12.34
N ALA A 279 -5.92 -9.21 12.05
CA ALA A 279 -4.93 -10.29 12.01
C ALA A 279 -3.79 -10.00 11.01
N CYS A 280 -4.10 -9.39 9.85
CA CYS A 280 -3.09 -8.93 8.91
C CYS A 280 -2.18 -7.86 9.54
N THR A 281 -2.76 -6.85 10.19
CA THR A 281 -2.00 -5.76 10.85
C THR A 281 -1.09 -6.31 11.94
N GLU A 282 -1.60 -7.18 12.82
CA GLU A 282 -0.84 -7.82 13.89
C GLU A 282 0.32 -8.68 13.35
N THR A 283 0.08 -9.42 12.26
CA THR A 283 1.13 -10.18 11.57
C THR A 283 2.24 -9.27 11.04
N LEU A 284 1.87 -8.15 10.42
CA LEU A 284 2.83 -7.19 9.86
C LEU A 284 3.63 -6.48 10.97
N LEU A 285 3.00 -6.11 12.08
CA LEU A 285 3.69 -5.58 13.27
C LEU A 285 4.68 -6.61 13.84
N GLY A 286 4.30 -7.88 13.85
CA GLY A 286 5.20 -8.99 14.22
C GLY A 286 6.39 -9.12 13.26
N LEU A 287 6.20 -8.93 11.95
CA LEU A 287 7.28 -8.92 10.95
C LEU A 287 8.23 -7.73 11.16
N LEU A 288 7.70 -6.54 11.43
CA LEU A 288 8.48 -5.36 11.79
C LEU A 288 9.30 -5.58 13.07
N ALA A 289 8.69 -6.11 14.12
CA ALA A 289 9.33 -6.34 15.42
C ALA A 289 10.54 -7.28 15.36
N ARG A 290 10.56 -8.25 14.43
CA ARG A 290 11.68 -9.16 14.20
C ARG A 290 12.61 -8.73 13.06
N GLY A 291 12.37 -7.57 12.44
CA GLY A 291 13.22 -7.04 11.36
C GLY A 291 13.11 -7.81 10.04
N ALA A 292 12.04 -8.61 9.84
CA ALA A 292 11.83 -9.36 8.60
C ALA A 292 11.40 -8.45 7.44
N ILE A 293 10.80 -7.32 7.74
CA ILE A 293 10.47 -6.24 6.80
C ILE A 293 10.91 -4.90 7.41
N GLY A 294 11.21 -3.92 6.56
CA GLY A 294 11.64 -2.58 6.98
C GLY A 294 11.18 -1.52 5.96
N PRO A 295 10.08 -0.81 6.24
CA PRO A 295 9.62 0.25 5.35
C PRO A 295 10.68 1.31 5.10
N VAL A 296 10.89 1.68 3.85
CA VAL A 296 11.79 2.78 3.50
C VAL A 296 11.00 4.06 3.36
N ILE A 297 11.28 5.02 4.23
CA ILE A 297 10.69 6.35 4.21
C ILE A 297 11.68 7.28 3.50
N GLN A 298 11.33 7.68 2.28
CA GLN A 298 12.18 8.57 1.49
C GLN A 298 12.22 9.98 2.06
N GLN A 299 11.07 10.49 2.50
CA GLN A 299 10.98 11.86 3.00
C GLN A 299 9.94 11.98 4.11
N ARG A 300 10.27 12.82 5.10
CA ARG A 300 9.41 13.26 6.19
C ARG A 300 9.08 14.72 5.96
N LEU A 301 7.81 15.05 5.88
CA LEU A 301 7.33 16.41 5.63
C LEU A 301 6.48 16.87 6.83
N PRO A 302 6.48 18.15 7.18
CA PRO A 302 5.49 18.68 8.12
C PRO A 302 4.06 18.43 7.64
N LEU A 303 3.09 18.25 8.53
CA LEU A 303 1.67 18.12 8.18
C LEU A 303 1.19 19.28 7.28
N ALA A 304 1.68 20.49 7.51
CA ALA A 304 1.41 21.66 6.68
C ALA A 304 1.81 21.50 5.21
N GLU A 305 2.75 20.58 4.90
CA GLU A 305 3.19 20.31 3.54
C GLU A 305 2.45 19.11 2.90
N ALA A 306 1.26 18.74 3.37
CA ALA A 306 0.46 17.65 2.81
C ALA A 306 0.21 17.80 1.30
N ALA A 307 -0.03 19.02 0.83
CA ALA A 307 -0.16 19.33 -0.60
C ALA A 307 1.08 18.92 -1.39
N ARG A 308 2.28 19.27 -0.90
CA ARG A 308 3.56 18.89 -1.51
C ARG A 308 3.80 17.38 -1.47
N ALA A 309 3.42 16.71 -0.38
CA ALA A 309 3.51 15.26 -0.31
C ALA A 309 2.69 14.57 -1.41
N HIS A 310 1.48 15.08 -1.68
CA HIS A 310 0.64 14.60 -2.77
C HIS A 310 1.27 14.86 -4.15
N GLU A 311 1.85 16.04 -4.39
CA GLU A 311 2.56 16.36 -5.65
C GLU A 311 3.73 15.39 -5.90
N LEU A 312 4.55 15.14 -4.87
CA LEU A 312 5.67 14.19 -4.96
C LEU A 312 5.20 12.78 -5.31
N LEU A 313 4.11 12.33 -4.68
CA LEU A 313 3.55 11.00 -4.92
C LEU A 313 2.98 10.89 -6.35
N GLU A 314 2.24 11.90 -6.82
CA GLU A 314 1.70 11.98 -8.18
C GLU A 314 2.79 12.06 -9.24
N GLY A 315 3.88 12.74 -8.95
CA GLY A 315 5.05 12.84 -9.83
C GLY A 315 5.80 11.52 -10.03
N GLY A 316 5.42 10.46 -9.30
CA GLY A 316 6.00 9.13 -9.44
C GLY A 316 7.49 9.05 -9.11
N LYS A 317 8.03 10.02 -8.35
CA LYS A 317 9.46 10.10 -7.99
C LYS A 317 9.78 9.49 -6.63
N VAL A 318 8.77 8.96 -5.93
CA VAL A 318 8.92 8.43 -4.58
C VAL A 318 9.46 7.00 -4.61
N LEU A 319 10.48 6.74 -3.82
CA LEU A 319 11.04 5.43 -3.52
C LEU A 319 10.54 5.00 -2.13
N GLY A 320 9.70 3.96 -2.09
CA GLY A 320 9.05 3.54 -0.85
C GLY A 320 7.92 4.48 -0.44
N LYS A 321 8.06 5.17 0.70
CA LYS A 321 6.98 5.93 1.35
C LYS A 321 7.35 7.39 1.63
N LEU A 322 6.32 8.22 1.68
CA LEU A 322 6.35 9.54 2.31
C LEU A 322 5.53 9.48 3.61
N VAL A 323 5.93 10.27 4.59
CA VAL A 323 5.17 10.46 5.83
C VAL A 323 5.05 11.93 6.17
N LEU A 324 3.98 12.27 6.89
CA LEU A 324 3.79 13.58 7.47
C LEU A 324 4.09 13.53 8.97
N LYS A 325 4.69 14.61 9.48
CA LYS A 325 4.94 14.84 10.90
C LYS A 325 4.01 15.95 11.36
N PRO A 326 3.19 15.70 12.36
CA PRO A 326 2.31 16.70 12.96
C PRO A 326 3.05 17.89 13.55
#